data_a9e2acc731de2ea76887a70f132f33d8
#
_entry.id   a9e2acc731de2ea76887a70f132f33d8
#
_cell.length_a   1.000
_cell.length_b   1.000
_cell.length_c   1.000
_cell.angle_alpha   90.00
_cell.angle_beta   90.00
_cell.angle_gamma   90.00
#
_symmetry.space_group_name_H-M   'P 1'
#
loop_
_entity.id
_entity.type
_entity.pdbx_description
1 polymer ?
#
loop_
_entity_poly.entity_id
_entity_poly.type
_entity_poly.pdbx_seq_one_letter_code
_entity_poly.pdbx_strand_id
1 'polypeptide(L)' 'MATGTVKWFNDDKGFGFITPDDQSKDLFVHHSSIAGSGFKSLAEGAKVSYDAEQGPKGPSAANVQAI' A
#
# COMPACT_ATOMS: atom_id res chain seq x y z
N MET A 1 4.51 -11.51 5.62
CA MET A 1 3.63 -10.34 5.77
C MET A 1 4.40 -9.22 6.44
N ALA A 2 4.33 -8.05 5.86
CA ALA A 2 5.06 -6.89 6.38
C ALA A 2 4.07 -5.81 6.79
N THR A 3 4.54 -4.81 7.51
CA THR A 3 3.70 -3.69 7.91
C THR A 3 4.37 -2.38 7.53
N GLY A 4 3.56 -1.35 7.37
CA GLY A 4 4.05 -0.02 7.04
C GLY A 4 2.98 1.02 7.25
N THR A 5 3.29 2.25 6.85
CA THR A 5 2.38 3.38 6.98
C THR A 5 2.12 3.98 5.61
N VAL A 6 0.87 4.30 5.33
CA VAL A 6 0.51 4.93 4.07
C VAL A 6 1.14 6.32 4.02
N LYS A 7 2.01 6.54 3.04
CA LYS A 7 2.63 7.84 2.85
C LYS A 7 1.64 8.82 2.23
N TRP A 8 0.95 8.39 1.19
CA TRP A 8 -0.15 9.12 0.60
C TRP A 8 -0.89 8.18 -0.35
N PHE A 9 -2.13 8.51 -0.64
CA PHE A 9 -2.93 7.73 -1.57
C PHE A 9 -3.87 8.67 -2.31
N ASN A 10 -3.93 8.54 -3.63
CA ASN A 10 -4.78 9.37 -4.48
C ASN A 10 -5.99 8.55 -4.93
N ASP A 11 -7.16 8.85 -4.37
CA ASP A 11 -8.39 8.12 -4.67
C ASP A 11 -8.80 8.27 -6.13
N ASP A 12 -8.57 9.43 -6.71
CA ASP A 12 -8.97 9.69 -8.10
C ASP A 12 -8.17 8.85 -9.07
N LYS A 13 -6.89 8.70 -8.81
CA LYS A 13 -6.00 7.92 -9.68
C LYS A 13 -5.89 6.47 -9.25
N GLY A 14 -6.30 6.17 -8.04
CA GLY A 14 -6.32 4.80 -7.53
C GLY A 14 -4.97 4.23 -7.18
N PHE A 15 -4.01 5.05 -6.77
CA PHE A 15 -2.71 4.53 -6.36
C PHE A 15 -2.05 5.44 -5.32
N GLY A 16 -1.04 4.90 -4.68
CA GLY A 16 -0.29 5.65 -3.68
C GLY A 16 0.98 4.93 -3.31
N PHE A 17 1.54 5.29 -2.17
CA PHE A 17 2.78 4.70 -1.69
C PHE A 17 2.69 4.39 -0.19
N ILE A 18 3.39 3.33 0.21
CA ILE A 18 3.50 2.89 1.59
C ILE A 18 4.96 3.00 1.99
N THR A 19 5.21 3.58 3.17
CA THR A 19 6.54 3.61 3.76
C THR A 19 6.65 2.41 4.70
N PRO A 20 7.52 1.42 4.37
CA PRO A 20 7.67 0.24 5.22
C PRO A 20 8.17 0.61 6.62
N ASP A 21 7.75 -0.17 7.62
CA ASP A 21 8.19 0.04 9.00
C ASP A 21 9.70 -0.11 9.17
N ASP A 22 10.33 -0.93 8.34
CA ASP A 22 11.78 -1.13 8.37
C ASP A 22 12.54 -0.01 7.66
N GLN A 23 11.83 1.02 7.21
CA GLN A 23 12.40 2.19 6.54
C GLN A 23 13.10 1.85 5.22
N SER A 24 12.67 0.79 4.58
CA SER A 24 13.09 0.47 3.23
C SER A 24 12.50 1.46 2.24
N LYS A 25 12.75 1.25 0.96
CA LYS A 25 12.19 2.11 -0.08
C LYS A 25 10.67 2.06 -0.05
N ASP A 26 10.05 3.19 -0.36
CA ASP A 26 8.59 3.26 -0.47
C ASP A 26 8.10 2.24 -1.49
N LEU A 27 6.94 1.65 -1.20
CA LEU A 27 6.32 0.67 -2.07
C LEU A 27 5.12 1.27 -2.77
N PHE A 28 5.01 1.01 -4.07
CA PHE A 28 3.85 1.40 -4.84
C PHE A 28 2.65 0.54 -4.43
N VAL A 29 1.49 1.15 -4.28
CA VAL A 29 0.25 0.42 -4.02
C VAL A 29 -0.83 0.93 -4.96
N HIS A 30 -1.55 0.00 -5.58
CA HIS A 30 -2.66 0.29 -6.47
C HIS A 30 -3.96 -0.16 -5.80
N HIS A 31 -5.09 0.49 -6.14
CA HIS A 31 -6.35 0.15 -5.50
C HIS A 31 -6.70 -1.34 -5.66
N SER A 32 -6.29 -1.95 -6.76
CA SER A 32 -6.53 -3.37 -6.97
C SER A 32 -5.71 -4.26 -6.04
N SER A 33 -4.70 -3.71 -5.39
CA SER A 33 -3.87 -4.44 -4.43
C SER A 33 -4.38 -4.34 -3.00
N ILE A 34 -5.42 -3.55 -2.76
CA ILE A 34 -6.01 -3.41 -1.44
C ILE A 34 -6.98 -4.57 -1.22
N ALA A 35 -6.74 -5.35 -0.17
CA ALA A 35 -7.59 -6.49 0.15
C ALA A 35 -8.89 -6.05 0.79
N GLY A 36 -9.90 -6.87 0.68
CA GLY A 36 -11.19 -6.62 1.29
C GLY A 36 -12.24 -6.22 0.26
N SER A 37 -13.48 -6.14 0.71
CA SER A 37 -14.60 -5.74 -0.14
C SER A 37 -14.99 -4.31 0.18
N GLY A 38 -15.55 -3.61 -0.79
CA GLY A 38 -16.07 -2.28 -0.58
C GLY A 38 -15.06 -1.20 -0.87
N PHE A 39 -14.86 -0.31 0.05
CA PHE A 39 -14.10 0.91 -0.17
C PHE A 39 -12.61 0.61 -0.33
N LYS A 40 -12.05 0.97 -1.48
CA LYS A 40 -10.66 0.66 -1.81
C LYS A 40 -9.83 1.93 -1.83
N SER A 41 -9.68 2.53 -0.66
CA SER A 41 -8.78 3.67 -0.51
C SER A 41 -8.06 3.55 0.82
N LEU A 42 -7.00 4.32 0.96
CA LEU A 42 -6.17 4.31 2.17
C LEU A 42 -6.02 5.73 2.67
N ALA A 43 -6.13 5.89 3.99
CA ALA A 43 -5.94 7.20 4.60
C ALA A 43 -4.45 7.46 4.78
N GLU A 44 -4.03 8.69 4.51
CA GLU A 44 -2.65 9.09 4.74
C GLU A 44 -2.30 8.90 6.20
N GLY A 45 -1.17 8.26 6.45
CA GLY A 45 -0.73 7.97 7.81
C GLY A 45 -1.32 6.70 8.41
N ALA A 46 -2.21 6.01 7.70
CA ALA A 46 -2.83 4.79 8.21
C ALA A 46 -1.81 3.65 8.25
N LYS A 47 -1.95 2.82 9.28
CA LYS A 47 -1.11 1.62 9.41
C LYS A 47 -1.71 0.48 8.64
N VAL A 48 -0.89 -0.23 7.88
CA VAL A 48 -1.36 -1.33 7.03
C VAL A 48 -0.41 -2.50 7.11
N SER A 49 -0.95 -3.68 6.79
CA SER A 49 -0.13 -4.86 6.53
C SER A 49 -0.20 -5.16 5.03
N TYR A 50 0.85 -5.79 4.51
CA TYR A 50 0.93 -6.06 3.09
C TYR A 50 1.96 -7.13 2.80
N ASP A 51 1.94 -7.63 1.55
CA ASP A 51 2.97 -8.51 1.03
C ASP A 51 3.80 -7.72 0.03
N ALA A 52 5.11 -7.73 0.20
CA ALA A 52 6.01 -7.02 -0.72
C ALA A 52 6.22 -7.86 -1.97
N GLU A 53 6.11 -7.22 -3.13
CA GLU A 53 6.28 -7.87 -4.42
C GLU A 53 7.14 -7.02 -5.35
N GLN A 54 7.73 -7.67 -6.34
CA GLN A 54 8.43 -6.97 -7.41
C GLN A 54 7.50 -6.86 -8.61
N GLY A 55 7.20 -5.62 -8.98
CA GLY A 55 6.33 -5.37 -10.13
C GLY A 55 7.11 -4.73 -11.27
N PRO A 56 6.46 -4.50 -12.40
CA PRO A 56 7.10 -3.86 -13.56
C PRO A 56 7.65 -2.47 -13.25
N LYS A 57 7.08 -1.79 -12.27
CA LYS A 57 7.51 -0.46 -11.88
C LYS A 57 8.43 -0.46 -10.66
N GLY A 58 8.86 -1.65 -10.22
CA GLY A 58 9.71 -1.78 -9.05
C GLY A 58 8.96 -2.41 -7.88
N PRO A 59 9.45 -2.22 -6.64
CA PRO A 59 8.80 -2.81 -5.47
C PRO A 59 7.38 -2.31 -5.31
N SER A 60 6.46 -3.22 -5.02
CA SER A 60 5.06 -2.87 -4.81
C SER A 60 4.48 -3.66 -3.65
N ALA A 61 3.36 -3.16 -3.11
CA ALA A 61 2.64 -3.82 -2.05
C ALA A 61 1.42 -4.53 -2.63
N ALA A 62 1.16 -5.73 -2.15
CA ALA A 62 -0.01 -6.52 -2.55
C ALA A 62 -0.75 -6.94 -1.30
N ASN A 63 -2.03 -7.30 -1.47
CA ASN A 63 -2.85 -7.80 -0.35
C ASN A 63 -2.83 -6.84 0.83
N VAL A 64 -2.95 -5.55 0.55
CA VAL A 64 -2.85 -4.49 1.56
C VAL A 64 -4.11 -4.46 2.41
N GLN A 65 -3.95 -4.43 3.72
CA GLN A 65 -5.06 -4.37 4.66
C GLN A 65 -4.75 -3.37 5.76
N ALA A 66 -5.78 -2.62 6.16
CA ALA A 66 -5.65 -1.73 7.30
C ALA A 66 -5.60 -2.55 8.59
N ILE A 67 -4.75 -2.13 9.51
CA ILE A 67 -4.61 -2.82 10.79
C ILE A 67 -4.79 -1.85 11.98
#